data_1c8cf7b1b29c5d191b5df492c9d6761d
#
_entry.id   1c8cf7b1b29c5d191b5df492c9d6761d
#
_cell.length_a   1.000
_cell.length_b   1.000
_cell.length_c   1.000
_cell.angle_alpha   90.00
_cell.angle_beta   90.00
_cell.angle_gamma   90.00
#
_symmetry.space_group_name_H-M   'P 1'
#
loop_
_entity.id
_entity.type
_entity.pdbx_description
1 polymer ?
#
loop_
_entity_poly.entity_id
_entity_poly.type
_entity_poly.pdbx_seq_one_letter_code
_entity_poly.pdbx_strand_id
1 'polypeptide(L)'
;MLFEGDFEKAIFHHEKAIEICPSDTYHIARYAVLLCYLGEPEKAMEQIKRAIRIDPFCSDLVLETEGLCHFVSGDFSSALTSFKKMQIETRTSLFYTAASLQKMGNSEEAQKILKVAQIESGMDNEKFVSSQLFQKETDKSSLSDALEAI
;
A
#
# COMPACT_ATOMS: atom_id res chain seq x y z
N MET A 1 -5.31 12.79 -4.45
CA MET A 1 -6.23 12.41 -5.49
C MET A 1 -5.43 11.78 -6.62
N LEU A 2 -5.53 10.46 -6.79
CA LEU A 2 -4.95 9.79 -7.95
C LEU A 2 -5.96 10.02 -9.08
N PHE A 3 -5.59 10.83 -10.05
CA PHE A 3 -6.42 11.10 -11.21
C PHE A 3 -6.45 9.87 -12.10
N GLU A 4 -7.61 9.54 -12.64
CA GLU A 4 -7.86 8.46 -13.57
C GLU A 4 -6.80 8.43 -14.68
N GLY A 5 -5.74 7.63 -14.50
CA GLY A 5 -4.75 7.33 -15.55
C GLY A 5 -3.73 8.41 -15.93
N ASP A 6 -3.77 9.63 -15.35
CA ASP A 6 -2.79 10.67 -15.65
C ASP A 6 -1.65 10.71 -14.63
N PHE A 7 -0.81 9.68 -14.68
CA PHE A 7 0.30 9.52 -13.76
C PHE A 7 1.36 10.62 -13.88
N GLU A 8 1.59 11.18 -15.07
CA GLU A 8 2.56 12.26 -15.27
C GLU A 8 2.14 13.53 -14.52
N LYS A 9 0.87 13.91 -14.60
CA LYS A 9 0.33 15.03 -13.82
C LYS A 9 0.37 14.74 -12.32
N ALA A 10 0.05 13.51 -11.90
CA ALA A 10 0.10 13.13 -10.49
C ALA A 10 1.54 13.25 -9.94
N ILE A 11 2.55 12.75 -10.66
CA ILE A 11 3.96 12.91 -10.30
C ILE A 11 4.31 14.39 -10.15
N PHE A 12 4.00 15.20 -11.18
CA PHE A 12 4.30 16.64 -11.18
C PHE A 12 3.69 17.35 -9.96
N HIS A 13 2.43 17.08 -9.63
CA HIS A 13 1.78 17.70 -8.48
C HIS A 13 2.36 17.26 -7.14
N HIS A 14 2.72 15.99 -6.99
CA HIS A 14 3.36 15.51 -5.76
C HIS A 14 4.77 16.09 -5.59
N GLU A 15 5.57 16.15 -6.65
CA GLU A 15 6.90 16.77 -6.62
C GLU A 15 6.82 18.24 -6.25
N LYS A 16 5.88 18.98 -6.85
CA LYS A 16 5.64 20.39 -6.50
C LYS A 16 5.19 20.58 -5.05
N ALA A 17 4.32 19.73 -4.54
CA ALA A 17 3.90 19.80 -3.14
C ALA A 17 5.09 19.58 -2.19
N ILE A 18 5.98 18.63 -2.51
CA ILE A 18 7.18 18.34 -1.73
C ILE A 18 8.23 19.49 -1.83
N GLU A 19 8.34 20.14 -3.00
CA GLU A 19 9.19 21.33 -3.15
C GLU A 19 8.72 22.48 -2.26
N ILE A 20 7.40 22.71 -2.18
CA ILE A 20 6.81 23.79 -1.38
C ILE A 20 6.90 23.50 0.11
N CYS A 21 6.65 22.26 0.52
CA CYS A 21 6.69 21.84 1.92
C CYS A 21 7.49 20.52 2.07
N PRO A 22 8.84 20.59 2.14
CA PRO A 22 9.70 19.40 2.13
C PRO A 22 9.58 18.50 3.37
N SER A 23 8.96 18.97 4.43
CA SER A 23 8.75 18.25 5.69
C SER A 23 7.32 17.74 5.87
N ASP A 24 6.45 17.92 4.90
CA ASP A 24 5.08 17.39 4.96
C ASP A 24 5.07 15.88 4.71
N THR A 25 5.02 15.09 5.78
CA THR A 25 5.04 13.63 5.73
C THR A 25 3.81 13.04 5.04
N TYR A 26 2.67 13.74 5.06
CA TYR A 26 1.48 13.33 4.34
C TYR A 26 1.71 13.33 2.82
N HIS A 27 2.22 14.43 2.26
CA HIS A 27 2.52 14.52 0.82
C HIS A 27 3.62 13.57 0.40
N ILE A 28 4.65 13.38 1.24
CA ILE A 28 5.72 12.41 1.00
C ILE A 28 5.15 10.99 0.93
N ALA A 29 4.28 10.59 1.87
CA ALA A 29 3.65 9.27 1.85
C ALA A 29 2.72 9.09 0.64
N ARG A 30 1.94 10.11 0.27
CA ARG A 30 1.08 10.05 -0.93
C ARG A 30 1.89 9.91 -2.22
N TYR A 31 3.04 10.54 -2.31
CA TYR A 31 3.96 10.35 -3.44
C TYR A 31 4.53 8.93 -3.46
N ALA A 32 4.88 8.38 -2.31
CA ALA A 32 5.34 7.00 -2.20
C ALA A 32 4.27 5.99 -2.64
N VAL A 33 2.98 6.20 -2.32
CA VAL A 33 1.87 5.37 -2.84
C VAL A 33 1.86 5.38 -4.36
N LEU A 34 1.97 6.57 -4.97
CA LEU A 34 2.02 6.71 -6.42
C LEU A 34 3.19 5.92 -7.03
N LEU A 35 4.38 6.02 -6.43
CA LEU A 35 5.57 5.28 -6.89
C LEU A 35 5.37 3.75 -6.78
N CYS A 36 4.69 3.26 -5.74
CA CYS A 36 4.31 1.85 -5.66
C CYS A 36 3.42 1.42 -6.83
N TYR A 37 2.40 2.21 -7.18
CA TYR A 37 1.52 1.92 -8.31
C TYR A 37 2.22 1.99 -9.67
N LEU A 38 3.28 2.80 -9.78
CA LEU A 38 4.14 2.84 -10.96
C LEU A 38 5.12 1.65 -11.04
N GLY A 39 5.19 0.83 -9.99
CA GLY A 39 6.11 -0.30 -9.89
C GLY A 39 7.55 0.14 -9.60
N GLU A 40 7.70 1.20 -8.81
CA GLU A 40 8.99 1.74 -8.35
C GLU A 40 9.11 1.66 -6.81
N PRO A 41 8.99 0.46 -6.20
CA PRO A 41 8.91 0.32 -4.74
C PRO A 41 10.19 0.77 -4.02
N GLU A 42 11.36 0.70 -4.67
CA GLU A 42 12.62 1.16 -4.09
C GLU A 42 12.59 2.69 -3.88
N LYS A 43 12.15 3.44 -4.89
CA LYS A 43 11.99 4.90 -4.79
C LYS A 43 10.90 5.27 -3.76
N ALA A 44 9.80 4.51 -3.75
CA ALA A 44 8.76 4.67 -2.76
C ALA A 44 9.31 4.50 -1.33
N MET A 45 10.10 3.45 -1.10
CA MET A 45 10.71 3.19 0.21
C MET A 45 11.70 4.29 0.63
N GLU A 46 12.42 4.90 -0.31
CA GLU A 46 13.26 6.07 0.00
C GLU A 46 12.46 7.25 0.55
N GLN A 47 11.28 7.52 -0.04
CA GLN A 47 10.37 8.55 0.45
C GLN A 47 9.81 8.19 1.83
N ILE A 48 9.42 6.95 2.06
CA ILE A 48 8.93 6.50 3.37
C ILE A 48 10.00 6.63 4.45
N LYS A 49 11.23 6.21 4.17
CA LYS A 49 12.36 6.41 5.10
C LYS A 49 12.61 7.89 5.39
N ARG A 50 12.42 8.77 4.41
CA ARG A 50 12.48 10.21 4.62
C ARG A 50 11.36 10.68 5.54
N ALA A 51 10.11 10.25 5.33
CA ALA A 51 8.98 10.61 6.18
C ALA A 51 9.21 10.19 7.64
N ILE A 52 9.69 8.95 7.87
CA ILE A 52 10.00 8.42 9.21
C ILE A 52 11.13 9.23 9.90
N ARG A 53 12.14 9.68 9.14
CA ARG A 53 13.19 10.55 9.73
C ARG A 53 12.67 11.94 10.14
N ILE A 54 11.68 12.46 9.42
CA ILE A 54 11.04 13.74 9.75
C ILE A 54 10.14 13.58 10.99
N ASP A 55 9.34 12.54 11.02
CA ASP A 55 8.46 12.20 12.14
C ASP A 55 8.58 10.71 12.49
N PRO A 56 9.37 10.37 13.55
CA PRO A 56 9.50 9.00 14.02
C PRO A 56 8.21 8.39 14.60
N PHE A 57 7.25 9.23 15.00
CA PHE A 57 5.91 8.83 15.45
C PHE A 57 4.90 8.82 14.29
N CYS A 58 5.36 8.36 13.14
CA CYS A 58 4.67 8.46 11.87
C CYS A 58 3.19 8.01 11.92
N SER A 59 2.38 8.68 11.09
CA SER A 59 0.95 8.38 10.95
C SER A 59 0.69 6.99 10.34
N ASP A 60 -0.53 6.47 10.53
CA ASP A 60 -0.96 5.21 9.92
C ASP A 60 -0.83 5.23 8.39
N LEU A 61 -0.98 6.39 7.74
CA LEU A 61 -0.75 6.52 6.29
C LEU A 61 0.70 6.16 5.91
N VAL A 62 1.70 6.60 6.68
CA VAL A 62 3.10 6.27 6.43
C VAL A 62 3.34 4.78 6.64
N LEU A 63 2.78 4.19 7.69
CA LEU A 63 2.89 2.76 7.99
C LEU A 63 2.17 1.89 6.94
N GLU A 64 0.98 2.29 6.51
CA GLU A 64 0.24 1.60 5.45
C GLU A 64 1.03 1.63 4.14
N THR A 65 1.62 2.78 3.80
CA THR A 65 2.43 2.93 2.59
C THR A 65 3.73 2.12 2.68
N GLU A 66 4.37 2.07 3.85
CA GLU A 66 5.52 1.20 4.10
C GLU A 66 5.16 -0.27 3.84
N GLY A 67 4.01 -0.72 4.36
CA GLY A 67 3.50 -2.07 4.13
C GLY A 67 3.22 -2.34 2.65
N LEU A 68 2.63 -1.39 1.93
CA LEU A 68 2.41 -1.49 0.49
C LEU A 68 3.73 -1.60 -0.29
N CYS A 69 4.75 -0.79 0.05
CA CYS A 69 6.07 -0.87 -0.57
C CYS A 69 6.69 -2.26 -0.38
N HIS A 70 6.64 -2.79 0.83
CA HIS A 70 7.13 -4.14 1.12
C HIS A 70 6.36 -5.21 0.35
N PHE A 71 5.02 -5.10 0.26
CA PHE A 71 4.20 -6.05 -0.50
C PHE A 71 4.60 -6.06 -1.99
N VAL A 72 4.71 -4.90 -2.62
CA VAL A 72 5.09 -4.76 -4.04
C VAL A 72 6.53 -5.28 -4.28
N SER A 73 7.42 -5.13 -3.29
CA SER A 73 8.78 -5.68 -3.33
C SER A 73 8.84 -7.20 -3.08
N GLY A 74 7.71 -7.83 -2.71
CA GLY A 74 7.66 -9.26 -2.38
C GLY A 74 8.12 -9.61 -0.96
N ASP A 75 8.39 -8.62 -0.11
CA ASP A 75 8.72 -8.82 1.32
C ASP A 75 7.45 -8.81 2.18
N PHE A 76 6.72 -9.91 2.13
CA PHE A 76 5.42 -10.04 2.79
C PHE A 76 5.53 -10.02 4.32
N SER A 77 6.65 -10.49 4.89
CA SER A 77 6.90 -10.46 6.33
C SER A 77 7.03 -9.04 6.86
N SER A 78 7.82 -8.20 6.16
CA SER A 78 7.97 -6.79 6.51
C SER A 78 6.67 -6.01 6.27
N ALA A 79 5.90 -6.35 5.23
CA ALA A 79 4.59 -5.77 4.99
C ALA A 79 3.66 -5.99 6.18
N LEU A 80 3.54 -7.22 6.68
CA LEU A 80 2.75 -7.54 7.87
C LEU A 80 3.23 -6.78 9.11
N THR A 81 4.54 -6.63 9.27
CA THR A 81 5.12 -5.89 10.39
C THR A 81 4.70 -4.43 10.37
N SER A 82 4.69 -3.79 9.19
CA SER A 82 4.27 -2.40 9.02
C SER A 82 2.78 -2.23 9.29
N PHE A 83 1.93 -3.10 8.75
CA PHE A 83 0.48 -3.04 9.00
C PHE A 83 0.13 -3.24 10.48
N LYS A 84 0.82 -4.13 11.19
CA LYS A 84 0.62 -4.37 12.64
C LYS A 84 0.99 -3.19 13.54
N LYS A 85 1.79 -2.24 13.07
CA LYS A 85 2.12 -1.02 13.83
C LYS A 85 1.03 0.05 13.73
N MET A 86 0.12 -0.06 12.78
CA MET A 86 -0.98 0.89 12.61
C MET A 86 -1.91 0.86 13.83
N GLN A 87 -2.43 2.03 14.19
CA GLN A 87 -3.42 2.17 15.27
C GLN A 87 -4.82 1.85 14.79
N ILE A 88 -5.12 2.17 13.52
CA ILE A 88 -6.43 1.96 12.89
C ILE A 88 -6.22 1.16 11.60
N GLU A 89 -6.80 -0.03 11.56
CA GLU A 89 -6.82 -0.83 10.34
C GLU A 89 -7.72 -0.17 9.30
N THR A 90 -7.26 -0.15 8.07
CA THR A 90 -8.04 0.32 6.91
C THR A 90 -8.43 -0.86 6.04
N ARG A 91 -9.40 -0.66 5.14
CA ARG A 91 -9.69 -1.70 4.13
C ARG A 91 -8.44 -2.08 3.33
N THR A 92 -7.59 -1.10 3.01
CA THR A 92 -6.35 -1.35 2.25
C THR A 92 -5.42 -2.24 3.07
N SER A 93 -5.12 -1.89 4.31
CA SER A 93 -4.24 -2.69 5.17
C SER A 93 -4.79 -4.09 5.42
N LEU A 94 -6.12 -4.26 5.57
CA LEU A 94 -6.74 -5.57 5.77
C LEU A 94 -6.60 -6.48 4.54
N PHE A 95 -6.92 -5.99 3.32
CA PHE A 95 -6.75 -6.79 2.11
C PHE A 95 -5.29 -7.16 1.84
N TYR A 96 -4.35 -6.22 2.02
CA TYR A 96 -2.92 -6.51 1.84
C TYR A 96 -2.36 -7.41 2.95
N THR A 97 -2.90 -7.34 4.17
CA THR A 97 -2.57 -8.28 5.26
C THR A 97 -3.01 -9.69 4.88
N ALA A 98 -4.25 -9.87 4.42
CA ALA A 98 -4.75 -11.19 3.98
C ALA A 98 -3.89 -11.75 2.82
N ALA A 99 -3.60 -10.92 1.80
CA ALA A 99 -2.76 -11.33 0.67
C ALA A 99 -1.34 -11.69 1.11
N SER A 100 -0.74 -10.93 2.03
CA SER A 100 0.61 -11.21 2.56
C SER A 100 0.65 -12.52 3.35
N LEU A 101 -0.35 -12.77 4.19
CA LEU A 101 -0.49 -14.03 4.94
C LEU A 101 -0.62 -15.22 4.00
N GLN A 102 -1.42 -15.10 2.94
CA GLN A 102 -1.58 -16.15 1.92
C GLN A 102 -0.26 -16.43 1.20
N LYS A 103 0.47 -15.40 0.79
CA LYS A 103 1.80 -15.53 0.15
C LYS A 103 2.83 -16.21 1.07
N MET A 104 2.67 -16.09 2.38
CA MET A 104 3.50 -16.76 3.38
C MET A 104 3.01 -18.17 3.77
N GLY A 105 1.91 -18.65 3.16
CA GLY A 105 1.35 -19.99 3.42
C GLY A 105 0.46 -20.07 4.67
N ASN A 106 0.12 -18.93 5.29
CA ASN A 106 -0.78 -18.88 6.45
C ASN A 106 -2.24 -18.67 6.01
N SER A 107 -2.79 -19.67 5.30
CA SER A 107 -4.11 -19.56 4.66
C SER A 107 -5.27 -19.44 5.66
N GLU A 108 -5.15 -20.06 6.85
CA GLU A 108 -6.23 -19.99 7.86
C GLU A 108 -6.42 -18.55 8.38
N GLU A 109 -5.33 -17.90 8.74
CA GLU A 109 -5.36 -16.51 9.21
C GLU A 109 -5.73 -15.56 8.08
N ALA A 110 -5.20 -15.78 6.87
CA ALA A 110 -5.55 -15.02 5.67
C ALA A 110 -7.07 -15.01 5.43
N GLN A 111 -7.73 -16.19 5.55
CA GLN A 111 -9.17 -16.30 5.37
C GLN A 111 -9.96 -15.52 6.43
N LYS A 112 -9.51 -15.54 7.69
CA LYS A 112 -10.15 -14.76 8.77
C LYS A 112 -10.07 -13.26 8.49
N ILE A 113 -8.88 -12.77 8.15
CA ILE A 113 -8.66 -11.34 7.85
C ILE A 113 -9.42 -10.91 6.59
N LEU A 114 -9.42 -11.73 5.54
CA LEU A 114 -10.14 -11.41 4.31
C LEU A 114 -11.65 -11.26 4.54
N LYS A 115 -12.24 -12.13 5.38
CA LYS A 115 -13.66 -11.99 5.75
C LYS A 115 -13.95 -10.66 6.45
N VAL A 116 -13.08 -10.25 7.37
CA VAL A 116 -13.19 -8.94 8.04
C VAL A 116 -13.11 -7.81 7.02
N ALA A 117 -12.10 -7.84 6.13
CA ALA A 117 -11.92 -6.85 5.08
C ALA A 117 -13.17 -6.70 4.19
N GLN A 118 -13.74 -7.81 3.74
CA GLN A 118 -14.93 -7.82 2.89
C GLN A 118 -16.18 -7.29 3.62
N ILE A 119 -16.38 -7.67 4.89
CA ILE A 119 -17.54 -7.23 5.69
C ILE A 119 -17.44 -5.73 5.97
N GLU A 120 -16.29 -5.24 6.44
CA GLU A 120 -16.12 -3.84 6.83
C GLU A 120 -16.14 -2.89 5.62
N SER A 121 -15.58 -3.32 4.49
CA SER A 121 -15.52 -2.49 3.28
C SER A 121 -16.74 -2.59 2.37
N GLY A 122 -17.51 -3.68 2.48
CA GLY A 122 -18.56 -4.03 1.52
C GLY A 122 -18.02 -4.37 0.11
N MET A 123 -16.72 -4.66 0.00
CA MET A 123 -16.05 -4.98 -1.26
C MET A 123 -15.70 -6.46 -1.32
N ASP A 124 -15.89 -7.07 -2.49
CA ASP A 124 -15.28 -8.36 -2.83
C ASP A 124 -13.84 -8.18 -3.35
N ASN A 125 -13.14 -9.29 -3.58
CA ASN A 125 -11.75 -9.28 -4.04
C ASN A 125 -11.61 -8.56 -5.38
N GLU A 126 -12.51 -8.81 -6.33
CA GLU A 126 -12.46 -8.23 -7.67
C GLU A 126 -12.60 -6.71 -7.63
N LYS A 127 -13.56 -6.19 -6.86
CA LYS A 127 -13.74 -4.74 -6.68
C LYS A 127 -12.55 -4.10 -6.00
N PHE A 128 -11.99 -4.76 -4.98
CA PHE A 128 -10.79 -4.24 -4.33
C PHE A 128 -9.61 -4.17 -5.30
N VAL A 129 -9.28 -5.27 -5.98
CA VAL A 129 -8.18 -5.33 -6.97
C VAL A 129 -8.37 -4.30 -8.08
N SER A 130 -9.60 -4.15 -8.59
CA SER A 130 -9.92 -3.18 -9.65
C SER A 130 -9.74 -1.73 -9.18
N SER A 131 -9.88 -1.45 -7.89
CA SER A 131 -9.66 -0.13 -7.31
C SER A 131 -8.18 0.23 -7.14
N GLN A 132 -7.27 -0.76 -7.27
CA GLN A 132 -5.84 -0.54 -7.18
C GLN A 132 -5.29 -0.10 -8.55
N LEU A 133 -4.53 0.99 -8.55
CA LEU A 133 -4.10 1.67 -9.79
C LEU A 133 -2.73 1.20 -10.28
N PHE A 134 -2.38 -0.06 -10.08
CA PHE A 134 -1.12 -0.61 -10.57
C PHE A 134 -0.96 -0.48 -12.07
N GLN A 135 0.17 0.06 -12.50
CA GLN A 135 0.55 0.12 -13.91
C GLN A 135 1.15 -1.18 -14.42
N LYS A 136 1.90 -1.89 -13.56
CA LYS A 136 2.45 -3.19 -13.91
C LYS A 136 1.42 -4.28 -13.66
N GLU A 137 1.10 -5.03 -14.70
CA GLU A 137 0.18 -6.17 -14.59
C GLU A 137 0.67 -7.23 -13.61
N THR A 138 2.01 -7.41 -13.49
CA THR A 138 2.62 -8.34 -12.52
C THR A 138 2.30 -7.97 -11.07
N ASP A 139 2.27 -6.67 -10.73
CA ASP A 139 1.97 -6.23 -9.36
C ASP A 139 0.49 -6.42 -9.04
N LYS A 140 -0.37 -6.11 -10.01
CA LYS A 140 -1.81 -6.34 -9.92
C LYS A 140 -2.15 -7.83 -9.81
N SER A 141 -1.53 -8.68 -10.65
CA SER A 141 -1.72 -10.13 -10.62
C SER A 141 -1.22 -10.74 -9.32
N SER A 142 -0.11 -10.24 -8.76
CA SER A 142 0.40 -10.72 -7.48
C SER A 142 -0.61 -10.55 -6.34
N LEU A 143 -1.34 -9.44 -6.33
CA LEU A 143 -2.42 -9.20 -5.37
C LEU A 143 -3.65 -10.06 -5.67
N SER A 144 -4.10 -10.09 -6.93
CA SER A 144 -5.27 -10.87 -7.37
C SER A 144 -5.10 -12.35 -7.05
N ASP A 145 -3.99 -12.96 -7.49
CA ASP A 145 -3.69 -14.37 -7.28
C ASP A 145 -3.63 -14.74 -5.79
N ALA A 146 -3.09 -13.85 -4.96
CA ALA A 146 -3.05 -14.08 -3.52
C ALA A 146 -4.44 -14.10 -2.89
N LEU A 147 -5.31 -13.15 -3.27
CA LEU A 147 -6.66 -13.06 -2.72
C LEU A 147 -7.60 -14.15 -3.27
N GLU A 148 -7.42 -14.57 -4.51
CA GLU A 148 -8.18 -15.68 -5.12
C GLU A 148 -7.80 -17.06 -4.56
N ALA A 149 -6.56 -17.21 -4.05
CA ALA A 149 -6.07 -18.45 -3.46
C ALA A 149 -6.55 -18.68 -2.01
N ILE A 150 -7.17 -17.68 -1.36
CA ILE A 150 -7.76 -17.77 -0.03
C ILE A 150 -9.14 -18.44 -0.08
#